data_60553e1aa34c8b13c44815a1878c8bb6
#
_entry.id   60553e1aa34c8b13c44815a1878c8bb6
#
_cell.length_a   1.000
_cell.length_b   1.000
_cell.length_c   1.000
_cell.angle_alpha   90.00
_cell.angle_beta   90.00
_cell.angle_gamma   90.00
#
_symmetry.space_group_name_H-M   'P 1'
#
loop_
_entity.id
_entity.type
_entity.pdbx_description
1 polymer ?
#
loop_
_entity_poly.entity_id
_entity_poly.type
_entity_poly.pdbx_seq_one_letter_code
_entity_poly.pdbx_strand_id
1 'polypeptide(L)'
;MNRTPAIALAVICFAILMVATLTAQDDLGPMVLGGKLTGPIDAFPFGTDTRGRSLGKYAAQGAKVVAFPSLIAGLVVCLFGVMGGLLRCVGSDKINAPIQWLTEIVGALPRMVVILVVALLLPRDQRSLLPLALTWAFLAAPGAMDEAAAVAERLGGSQFVEALRAHGYSGFRIFIVHVVGYNLRPVVVRQGAETLMNVVFLEIALSYLALDGSQPSFTHADSLMSWADLLKLGYPSLIPSLDYPSGHALVLGLALLGLVATMSIAIGRAARAR
;
A
#
# COMPACT_ATOMS: atom_id res chain seq x y z
N MET A 1 5.38 -23.46 -10.61
CA MET A 1 6.09 -22.16 -10.81
C MET A 1 6.97 -21.93 -9.60
N ASN A 2 8.26 -21.75 -9.78
CA ASN A 2 9.22 -21.69 -8.66
C ASN A 2 8.95 -20.47 -7.75
N ARG A 3 8.92 -20.68 -6.44
CA ARG A 3 8.78 -19.61 -5.41
C ARG A 3 9.95 -18.65 -5.40
N THR A 4 11.15 -19.18 -5.63
CA THR A 4 12.41 -18.45 -5.47
C THR A 4 12.49 -17.15 -6.26
N PRO A 5 12.13 -17.08 -7.56
CA PRO A 5 12.24 -15.81 -8.30
C PRO A 5 11.21 -14.77 -7.83
N ALA A 6 10.01 -15.18 -7.41
CA ALA A 6 9.01 -14.23 -6.90
C ALA A 6 9.42 -13.65 -5.54
N ILE A 7 9.97 -14.46 -4.65
CA ILE A 7 10.49 -14.00 -3.35
C ILE A 7 11.68 -13.07 -3.58
N ALA A 8 12.63 -13.48 -4.44
CA ALA A 8 13.80 -12.65 -4.75
C ALA A 8 13.39 -11.27 -5.30
N LEU A 9 12.45 -11.24 -6.23
CA LEU A 9 11.93 -10.00 -6.80
C LEU A 9 11.26 -9.12 -5.74
N ALA A 10 10.41 -9.69 -4.88
CA ALA A 10 9.76 -8.95 -3.80
C ALA A 10 10.79 -8.38 -2.81
N VAL A 11 11.81 -9.15 -2.45
CA VAL A 11 12.90 -8.72 -1.54
C VAL A 11 13.72 -7.60 -2.18
N ILE A 12 14.06 -7.70 -3.46
CA ILE A 12 14.81 -6.65 -4.17
C ILE A 12 14.00 -5.35 -4.21
N CYS A 13 12.73 -5.41 -4.61
CA CYS A 13 11.86 -4.22 -4.63
C CYS A 13 11.73 -3.61 -3.23
N PHE A 14 11.54 -4.43 -2.20
CA PHE A 14 11.46 -3.99 -0.82
C PHE A 14 12.78 -3.34 -0.34
N ALA A 15 13.92 -3.94 -0.68
CA ALA A 15 15.23 -3.39 -0.34
C ALA A 15 15.47 -2.02 -0.99
N ILE A 16 15.08 -1.85 -2.27
CA ILE A 16 15.15 -0.56 -2.98
C ILE A 16 14.30 0.49 -2.25
N LEU A 17 13.06 0.16 -1.88
CA LEU A 17 12.17 1.07 -1.16
C LEU A 17 12.71 1.41 0.23
N MET A 18 13.27 0.44 0.94
CA MET A 18 13.90 0.65 2.26
C MET A 18 15.12 1.57 2.17
N VAL A 19 16.00 1.34 1.20
CA VAL A 19 17.16 2.21 0.97
C VAL A 19 16.68 3.64 0.63
N ALA A 20 15.71 3.79 -0.26
CA ALA A 20 15.13 5.09 -0.59
C ALA A 20 14.54 5.79 0.66
N THR A 21 13.80 5.05 1.50
CA THR A 21 13.22 5.60 2.74
C THR A 21 14.29 6.03 3.74
N LEU A 22 15.36 5.24 3.90
CA LEU A 22 16.46 5.53 4.83
C LEU A 22 17.34 6.68 4.35
N THR A 23 17.45 6.87 3.04
CA THR A 23 18.18 7.99 2.43
C THR A 23 17.35 9.25 2.26
N ALA A 24 16.05 9.19 2.55
CA ALA A 24 15.14 10.33 2.45
C ALA A 24 15.55 11.44 3.43
N GLN A 25 15.81 12.62 2.88
CA GLN A 25 16.06 13.83 3.65
C GLN A 25 14.78 14.63 3.75
N ASP A 26 14.49 15.22 4.89
CA ASP A 26 13.32 16.08 5.08
C ASP A 26 13.48 17.44 4.37
N ASP A 27 14.72 17.85 4.09
CA ASP A 27 15.04 19.02 3.29
C ASP A 27 15.50 18.64 1.88
N LEU A 28 14.86 19.18 0.87
CA LEU A 28 15.23 19.01 -0.54
C LEU A 28 16.53 19.75 -0.92
N GLY A 29 17.05 20.54 0.00
CA GLY A 29 18.26 21.33 -0.20
C GLY A 29 18.04 22.61 -1.02
N PRO A 30 19.10 23.42 -1.17
CA PRO A 30 19.02 24.72 -1.84
C PRO A 30 18.66 24.56 -3.33
N MET A 31 17.96 25.58 -3.85
CA MET A 31 17.72 25.70 -5.27
C MET A 31 19.02 25.94 -6.03
N VAL A 32 19.26 25.18 -7.08
CA VAL A 32 20.42 25.39 -7.95
C VAL A 32 20.02 26.39 -9.05
N LEU A 33 20.48 27.63 -8.93
CA LEU A 33 20.29 28.67 -9.95
C LEU A 33 20.95 28.21 -11.26
N GLY A 34 20.17 28.05 -12.33
CA GLY A 34 20.65 27.57 -13.64
C GLY A 34 20.38 26.10 -13.93
N GLY A 35 19.99 25.30 -12.95
CA GLY A 35 19.68 23.85 -13.13
C GLY A 35 18.20 23.54 -13.24
N LYS A 36 17.35 24.50 -13.66
CA LYS A 36 15.89 24.30 -13.76
C LYS A 36 15.54 23.37 -14.93
N LEU A 37 14.72 22.35 -14.64
CA LEU A 37 14.21 21.40 -15.62
C LEU A 37 15.33 20.74 -16.48
N THR A 38 16.51 20.58 -15.90
CA THR A 38 17.57 19.84 -16.58
C THR A 38 17.26 18.34 -16.58
N GLY A 39 17.48 17.70 -17.72
CA GLY A 39 17.42 16.25 -17.84
C GLY A 39 18.46 15.56 -16.95
N PRO A 40 18.51 14.22 -16.99
CA PRO A 40 19.52 13.46 -16.27
C PRO A 40 20.95 13.86 -16.68
N ILE A 41 21.74 14.25 -15.69
CA ILE A 41 23.17 14.59 -15.82
C ILE A 41 23.94 13.94 -14.67
N ASP A 42 25.26 13.90 -14.71
CA ASP A 42 26.09 13.24 -13.69
C ASP A 42 25.82 13.76 -12.27
N ALA A 43 25.61 15.07 -12.12
CA ALA A 43 25.26 15.67 -10.82
C ALA A 43 23.82 15.38 -10.37
N PHE A 44 22.90 15.15 -11.30
CA PHE A 44 21.49 14.88 -11.05
C PHE A 44 20.99 13.73 -11.94
N PRO A 45 21.23 12.46 -11.57
CA PRO A 45 20.96 11.30 -12.44
C PRO A 45 19.49 11.13 -12.83
N PHE A 46 18.56 11.72 -12.09
CA PHE A 46 17.14 11.71 -12.40
C PHE A 46 16.62 13.07 -12.89
N GLY A 47 17.52 14.07 -13.03
CA GLY A 47 17.15 15.42 -13.44
C GLY A 47 16.67 16.30 -12.29
N THR A 48 16.18 17.48 -12.64
CA THR A 48 15.74 18.52 -11.70
C THR A 48 14.33 19.02 -11.98
N ASP A 49 13.71 19.63 -10.98
CA ASP A 49 12.40 20.28 -11.06
C ASP A 49 12.49 21.73 -11.62
N THR A 50 11.35 22.44 -11.64
CA THR A 50 11.24 23.86 -12.03
C THR A 50 12.05 24.81 -11.14
N ARG A 51 12.47 24.36 -9.96
CA ARG A 51 13.24 25.12 -8.96
C ARG A 51 14.72 24.68 -8.92
N GLY A 52 15.13 23.73 -9.77
CA GLY A 52 16.49 23.18 -9.78
C GLY A 52 16.77 22.18 -8.64
N ARG A 53 15.74 21.58 -8.04
CA ARG A 53 15.89 20.55 -7.00
C ARG A 53 15.98 19.16 -7.63
N SER A 54 16.78 18.28 -7.04
CA SER A 54 16.98 16.92 -7.54
C SER A 54 15.72 16.06 -7.42
N LEU A 55 15.28 15.45 -8.52
CA LEU A 55 14.15 14.52 -8.53
C LEU A 55 14.47 13.20 -7.80
N GLY A 56 15.73 12.84 -7.64
CA GLY A 56 16.12 11.70 -6.79
C GLY A 56 15.74 11.91 -5.32
N LYS A 57 15.82 13.14 -4.82
CA LYS A 57 15.34 13.48 -3.47
C LYS A 57 13.82 13.36 -3.36
N TYR A 58 13.06 13.78 -4.40
CA TYR A 58 11.60 13.55 -4.44
C TYR A 58 11.26 12.07 -4.40
N ALA A 59 11.98 11.24 -5.17
CA ALA A 59 11.77 9.81 -5.18
C ALA A 59 11.99 9.18 -3.79
N ALA A 60 13.05 9.60 -3.09
CA ALA A 60 13.36 9.13 -1.74
C ALA A 60 12.32 9.60 -0.71
N GLN A 61 11.94 10.89 -0.73
CA GLN A 61 10.89 11.41 0.17
C GLN A 61 9.54 10.71 -0.09
N GLY A 62 9.16 10.52 -1.35
CA GLY A 62 7.95 9.81 -1.71
C GLY A 62 7.95 8.35 -1.22
N ALA A 63 9.10 7.68 -1.16
CA ALA A 63 9.19 6.36 -0.54
C ALA A 63 8.81 6.40 0.94
N LYS A 64 9.29 7.41 1.70
CA LYS A 64 8.93 7.61 3.11
C LYS A 64 7.46 7.97 3.29
N VAL A 65 6.94 8.89 2.46
CA VAL A 65 5.58 9.43 2.56
C VAL A 65 4.53 8.45 2.07
N VAL A 66 4.81 7.64 1.06
CA VAL A 66 3.83 6.78 0.38
C VAL A 66 4.04 5.30 0.70
N ALA A 67 5.26 4.77 0.53
CA ALA A 67 5.49 3.33 0.66
C ALA A 67 5.31 2.83 2.10
N PHE A 68 5.78 3.58 3.10
CA PHE A 68 5.68 3.19 4.50
C PHE A 68 4.22 3.10 5.00
N PRO A 69 3.35 4.12 4.83
CA PRO A 69 1.94 4.01 5.18
C PRO A 69 1.21 2.88 4.42
N SER A 70 1.56 2.68 3.14
CA SER A 70 0.96 1.61 2.32
C SER A 70 1.31 0.23 2.84
N LEU A 71 2.56 0.00 3.26
CA LEU A 71 3.00 -1.25 3.89
C LEU A 71 2.25 -1.51 5.21
N ILE A 72 2.12 -0.49 6.06
CA ILE A 72 1.38 -0.60 7.32
C ILE A 72 -0.07 -0.98 7.05
N ALA A 73 -0.75 -0.31 6.12
CA ALA A 73 -2.13 -0.62 5.75
C ALA A 73 -2.28 -2.07 5.26
N GLY A 74 -1.37 -2.53 4.40
CA GLY A 74 -1.34 -3.91 3.93
C GLY A 74 -1.18 -4.93 5.06
N LEU A 75 -0.29 -4.65 6.03
CA LEU A 75 -0.10 -5.51 7.21
C LEU A 75 -1.34 -5.53 8.10
N VAL A 76 -2.00 -4.39 8.32
CA VAL A 76 -3.23 -4.30 9.09
C VAL A 76 -4.33 -5.15 8.46
N VAL A 77 -4.52 -5.10 7.14
CA VAL A 77 -5.49 -5.96 6.44
C VAL A 77 -5.13 -7.43 6.55
N CYS A 78 -3.84 -7.80 6.46
CA CYS A 78 -3.40 -9.17 6.71
C CYS A 78 -3.79 -9.65 8.12
N LEU A 79 -3.61 -8.82 9.14
CA LEU A 79 -3.99 -9.16 10.52
C LEU A 79 -5.50 -9.36 10.66
N PHE A 80 -6.32 -8.48 10.07
CA PHE A 80 -7.78 -8.65 10.06
C PHE A 80 -8.19 -9.94 9.32
N GLY A 81 -7.57 -10.25 8.19
CA GLY A 81 -7.83 -11.50 7.49
C GLY A 81 -7.53 -12.74 8.34
N VAL A 82 -6.38 -12.77 9.02
CA VAL A 82 -6.05 -13.86 9.94
C VAL A 82 -7.07 -13.94 11.08
N MET A 83 -7.44 -12.79 11.66
CA MET A 83 -8.42 -12.72 12.74
C MET A 83 -9.80 -13.23 12.30
N GLY A 84 -10.28 -12.86 11.10
CA GLY A 84 -11.53 -13.37 10.55
C GLY A 84 -11.54 -14.88 10.39
N GLY A 85 -10.47 -15.44 9.84
CA GLY A 85 -10.29 -16.90 9.75
C GLY A 85 -10.26 -17.58 11.12
N LEU A 86 -9.60 -16.98 12.13
CA LEU A 86 -9.56 -17.50 13.50
C LEU A 86 -10.95 -17.52 14.13
N LEU A 87 -11.68 -16.43 14.04
CA LEU A 87 -13.01 -16.30 14.61
C LEU A 87 -13.96 -17.38 14.06
N ARG A 88 -13.88 -17.68 12.76
CA ARG A 88 -14.68 -18.75 12.16
C ARG A 88 -14.26 -20.16 12.60
N CYS A 89 -12.98 -20.39 12.83
CA CYS A 89 -12.49 -21.72 13.26
C CYS A 89 -12.76 -22.04 14.73
N VAL A 90 -12.68 -21.01 15.60
CA VAL A 90 -12.65 -21.19 17.05
C VAL A 90 -13.78 -20.43 17.76
N GLY A 91 -14.34 -19.41 17.09
CA GLY A 91 -15.37 -18.55 17.67
C GLY A 91 -16.70 -19.27 17.87
N SER A 92 -17.42 -18.85 18.90
CA SER A 92 -18.83 -19.25 19.09
C SER A 92 -19.74 -18.34 18.27
N ASP A 93 -20.93 -18.82 17.93
CA ASP A 93 -21.95 -18.05 17.19
C ASP A 93 -22.28 -16.73 17.87
N LYS A 94 -22.24 -16.69 19.22
CA LYS A 94 -22.47 -15.47 20.00
C LYS A 94 -21.45 -14.37 19.73
N ILE A 95 -20.21 -14.71 19.35
CA ILE A 95 -19.14 -13.77 19.02
C ILE A 95 -19.16 -13.47 17.53
N ASN A 96 -19.39 -14.48 16.71
CA ASN A 96 -19.35 -14.34 15.25
C ASN A 96 -20.50 -13.46 14.72
N ALA A 97 -21.71 -13.58 15.24
CA ALA A 97 -22.86 -12.83 14.76
C ALA A 97 -22.70 -11.29 14.88
N PRO A 98 -22.30 -10.70 16.03
CA PRO A 98 -22.11 -9.24 16.10
C PRO A 98 -20.93 -8.75 15.24
N ILE A 99 -19.89 -9.55 15.09
CA ILE A 99 -18.75 -9.20 14.22
C ILE A 99 -19.19 -9.20 12.77
N GLN A 100 -19.94 -10.21 12.33
CA GLN A 100 -20.47 -10.28 10.97
C GLN A 100 -21.39 -9.08 10.68
N TRP A 101 -22.28 -8.75 11.59
CA TRP A 101 -23.15 -7.58 11.45
C TRP A 101 -22.33 -6.27 11.31
N LEU A 102 -21.28 -6.10 12.13
CA LEU A 102 -20.39 -4.95 12.04
C LEU A 102 -19.63 -4.91 10.70
N THR A 103 -19.12 -6.05 10.23
CA THR A 103 -18.42 -6.13 8.94
C THR A 103 -19.34 -5.83 7.77
N GLU A 104 -20.61 -6.24 7.81
CA GLU A 104 -21.61 -5.90 6.80
C GLU A 104 -21.88 -4.39 6.72
N ILE A 105 -22.05 -3.73 7.90
CA ILE A 105 -22.22 -2.27 7.94
C ILE A 105 -21.02 -1.54 7.38
N VAL A 106 -19.81 -1.89 7.85
CA VAL A 106 -18.58 -1.25 7.37
C VAL A 106 -18.34 -1.53 5.88
N GLY A 107 -18.64 -2.75 5.43
CA GLY A 107 -18.51 -3.15 4.03
C GLY A 107 -19.47 -2.42 3.07
N ALA A 108 -20.62 -1.98 3.56
CA ALA A 108 -21.60 -1.21 2.79
C ALA A 108 -21.19 0.27 2.59
N LEU A 109 -20.21 0.79 3.35
CA LEU A 109 -19.78 2.17 3.22
C LEU A 109 -18.97 2.40 1.93
N PRO A 110 -19.25 3.48 1.17
CA PRO A 110 -18.46 3.83 0.00
C PRO A 110 -17.09 4.36 0.43
N ARG A 111 -16.07 3.51 0.29
CA ARG A 111 -14.70 3.73 0.82
C ARG A 111 -14.14 5.10 0.49
N MET A 112 -14.23 5.52 -0.78
CA MET A 112 -13.68 6.82 -1.22
C MET A 112 -14.37 8.00 -0.54
N VAL A 113 -15.69 7.93 -0.29
CA VAL A 113 -16.42 9.00 0.41
C VAL A 113 -15.96 9.14 1.85
N VAL A 114 -15.84 8.00 2.56
CA VAL A 114 -15.37 8.02 3.96
C VAL A 114 -13.95 8.58 4.05
N ILE A 115 -13.06 8.16 3.17
CA ILE A 115 -11.67 8.63 3.16
C ILE A 115 -11.59 10.13 2.85
N LEU A 116 -12.39 10.60 1.90
CA LEU A 116 -12.43 12.03 1.58
C LEU A 116 -12.93 12.86 2.78
N VAL A 117 -13.97 12.38 3.47
CA VAL A 117 -14.46 13.02 4.70
C VAL A 117 -13.36 13.05 5.76
N VAL A 118 -12.66 11.94 6.00
CA VAL A 118 -11.54 11.88 6.94
C VAL A 118 -10.43 12.86 6.51
N ALA A 119 -10.07 12.89 5.24
CA ALA A 119 -9.05 13.81 4.71
C ALA A 119 -9.40 15.28 4.94
N LEU A 120 -10.70 15.64 4.81
CA LEU A 120 -11.19 17.00 5.06
C LEU A 120 -11.24 17.35 6.56
N LEU A 121 -11.52 16.36 7.41
CA LEU A 121 -11.59 16.56 8.87
C LEU A 121 -10.22 16.64 9.53
N LEU A 122 -9.16 16.11 8.90
CA LEU A 122 -7.81 16.16 9.46
C LEU A 122 -7.29 17.61 9.51
N PRO A 123 -6.82 18.08 10.70
CA PRO A 123 -6.13 19.34 10.84
C PRO A 123 -4.91 19.41 9.91
N ARG A 124 -4.56 20.62 9.43
CA ARG A 124 -3.46 20.81 8.45
C ARG A 124 -2.11 20.30 8.93
N ASP A 125 -1.83 20.46 10.23
CA ASP A 125 -0.61 20.01 10.90
C ASP A 125 -0.50 18.49 11.04
N GLN A 126 -1.64 17.77 10.97
CA GLN A 126 -1.71 16.31 11.10
C GLN A 126 -1.94 15.60 9.77
N ARG A 127 -1.96 16.33 8.64
CA ARG A 127 -2.14 15.74 7.32
C ARG A 127 -0.95 14.85 6.97
N SER A 128 -1.22 13.56 6.89
CA SER A 128 -0.28 12.56 6.41
C SER A 128 -1.07 11.41 5.76
N LEU A 129 -0.39 10.64 4.94
CA LEU A 129 -1.04 9.50 4.30
C LEU A 129 -1.40 8.38 5.30
N LEU A 130 -0.70 8.29 6.43
CA LEU A 130 -0.89 7.20 7.39
C LEU A 130 -2.33 7.10 7.95
N PRO A 131 -2.99 8.16 8.47
CA PRO A 131 -4.38 8.08 8.91
C PRO A 131 -5.33 7.64 7.79
N LEU A 132 -5.12 8.11 6.56
CA LEU A 132 -5.94 7.76 5.41
C LEU A 132 -5.72 6.31 4.98
N ALA A 133 -4.47 5.84 5.01
CA ALA A 133 -4.10 4.46 4.75
C ALA A 133 -4.69 3.49 5.79
N LEU A 134 -4.69 3.87 7.06
CA LEU A 134 -5.34 3.11 8.12
C LEU A 134 -6.86 3.09 7.95
N THR A 135 -7.47 4.22 7.60
CA THR A 135 -8.90 4.28 7.28
C THR A 135 -9.23 3.34 6.12
N TRP A 136 -8.41 3.35 5.05
CA TRP A 136 -8.56 2.39 3.96
C TRP A 136 -8.48 0.94 4.46
N ALA A 137 -7.49 0.62 5.30
CA ALA A 137 -7.29 -0.72 5.84
C ALA A 137 -8.51 -1.19 6.67
N PHE A 138 -9.06 -0.32 7.52
CA PHE A 138 -10.28 -0.62 8.29
C PHE A 138 -11.48 -0.86 7.39
N LEU A 139 -11.68 -0.06 6.35
CA LEU A 139 -12.77 -0.24 5.39
C LEU A 139 -12.56 -1.44 4.45
N ALA A 140 -11.33 -1.93 4.30
CA ALA A 140 -11.01 -3.14 3.54
C ALA A 140 -11.08 -4.41 4.42
N ALA A 141 -11.00 -4.27 5.75
CA ALA A 141 -10.97 -5.36 6.71
C ALA A 141 -12.16 -6.34 6.57
N PRO A 142 -13.43 -5.90 6.41
CA PRO A 142 -14.55 -6.82 6.24
C PRO A 142 -14.33 -7.83 5.13
N GLY A 143 -13.98 -7.36 3.92
CA GLY A 143 -13.74 -8.25 2.78
C GLY A 143 -12.58 -9.23 3.00
N ALA A 144 -11.52 -8.80 3.70
CA ALA A 144 -10.41 -9.68 4.04
C ALA A 144 -10.81 -10.75 5.09
N MET A 145 -11.63 -10.36 6.07
CA MET A 145 -12.16 -11.27 7.08
C MET A 145 -13.10 -12.31 6.47
N ASP A 146 -14.03 -11.89 5.61
CA ASP A 146 -15.00 -12.78 4.98
C ASP A 146 -14.33 -13.77 4.04
N GLU A 147 -13.37 -13.34 3.23
CA GLU A 147 -12.64 -14.24 2.33
C GLU A 147 -11.81 -15.27 3.12
N ALA A 148 -11.16 -14.85 4.20
CA ALA A 148 -10.42 -15.73 5.08
C ALA A 148 -11.36 -16.70 5.85
N ALA A 149 -12.50 -16.19 6.31
CA ALA A 149 -13.54 -16.98 6.96
C ALA A 149 -14.08 -18.09 6.03
N ALA A 150 -14.39 -17.76 4.77
CA ALA A 150 -14.86 -18.73 3.78
C ALA A 150 -13.83 -19.85 3.52
N VAL A 151 -12.53 -19.55 3.54
CA VAL A 151 -11.47 -20.58 3.44
C VAL A 151 -11.43 -21.42 4.70
N ALA A 152 -11.53 -20.80 5.87
CA ALA A 152 -11.48 -21.50 7.16
C ALA A 152 -12.69 -22.46 7.35
N GLU A 153 -13.89 -22.05 6.93
CA GLU A 153 -15.10 -22.87 6.97
C GLU A 153 -14.96 -24.13 6.10
N ARG A 154 -14.47 -23.97 4.88
CA ARG A 154 -14.23 -25.13 3.97
C ARG A 154 -13.27 -26.17 4.57
N LEU A 155 -12.34 -25.73 5.39
CA LEU A 155 -11.36 -26.61 6.04
C LEU A 155 -11.88 -27.18 7.35
N GLY A 156 -12.70 -26.43 8.10
CA GLY A 156 -13.21 -26.82 9.41
C GLY A 156 -14.07 -28.09 9.39
N GLY A 157 -14.82 -28.31 8.30
CA GLY A 157 -15.60 -29.53 8.04
C GLY A 157 -14.82 -30.64 7.32
N SER A 158 -13.51 -30.49 7.09
CA SER A 158 -12.74 -31.48 6.38
C SER A 158 -12.29 -32.63 7.29
N GLN A 159 -12.31 -33.89 6.76
CA GLN A 159 -11.79 -35.08 7.43
C GLN A 159 -10.35 -34.90 7.94
N PHE A 160 -9.59 -34.04 7.29
CA PHE A 160 -8.22 -33.70 7.69
C PHE A 160 -8.17 -33.02 9.08
N VAL A 161 -9.06 -32.09 9.39
CA VAL A 161 -9.11 -31.42 10.71
C VAL A 161 -9.54 -32.44 11.80
N GLU A 162 -10.49 -33.32 11.48
CA GLU A 162 -10.92 -34.35 12.38
C GLU A 162 -9.78 -35.37 12.69
N ALA A 163 -9.04 -35.75 11.67
CA ALA A 163 -7.87 -36.62 11.84
C ALA A 163 -6.80 -35.96 12.74
N LEU A 164 -6.53 -34.67 12.57
CA LEU A 164 -5.59 -33.94 13.42
C LEU A 164 -6.07 -33.86 14.88
N ARG A 165 -7.38 -33.67 15.10
CA ARG A 165 -7.98 -33.71 16.44
C ARG A 165 -7.86 -35.09 17.07
N ALA A 166 -8.11 -36.14 16.30
CA ALA A 166 -7.96 -37.52 16.75
C ALA A 166 -6.51 -37.86 17.16
N HIS A 167 -5.52 -37.21 16.54
CA HIS A 167 -4.11 -37.30 16.93
C HIS A 167 -3.73 -36.38 18.11
N GLY A 168 -4.69 -35.72 18.76
CA GLY A 168 -4.45 -34.93 19.96
C GLY A 168 -3.92 -33.53 19.71
N TYR A 169 -3.94 -32.98 18.47
CA TYR A 169 -3.56 -31.64 18.21
C TYR A 169 -4.58 -30.65 18.77
N SER A 170 -4.10 -29.62 19.50
CA SER A 170 -4.97 -28.55 19.98
C SER A 170 -5.56 -27.73 18.83
N GLY A 171 -6.78 -27.23 18.99
CA GLY A 171 -7.45 -26.39 17.96
C GLY A 171 -6.63 -25.18 17.53
N PHE A 172 -5.94 -24.54 18.48
CA PHE A 172 -5.06 -23.40 18.21
C PHE A 172 -3.85 -23.80 17.33
N ARG A 173 -3.22 -24.94 17.61
CA ARG A 173 -2.10 -25.45 16.81
C ARG A 173 -2.56 -25.83 15.39
N ILE A 174 -3.72 -26.48 15.26
CA ILE A 174 -4.32 -26.80 13.97
C ILE A 174 -4.54 -25.51 13.17
N PHE A 175 -5.12 -24.48 13.82
CA PHE A 175 -5.38 -23.19 13.16
C PHE A 175 -4.08 -22.52 12.69
N ILE A 176 -3.12 -22.26 13.58
CA ILE A 176 -1.91 -21.52 13.25
C ILE A 176 -1.08 -22.25 12.18
N VAL A 177 -0.81 -23.54 12.37
CA VAL A 177 0.11 -24.28 11.49
C VAL A 177 -0.58 -24.68 10.20
N HIS A 178 -1.76 -25.32 10.28
CA HIS A 178 -2.37 -25.95 9.11
C HIS A 178 -3.35 -25.01 8.38
N VAL A 179 -4.13 -24.20 9.10
CA VAL A 179 -5.08 -23.29 8.45
C VAL A 179 -4.36 -22.02 8.00
N VAL A 180 -3.74 -21.28 8.89
CA VAL A 180 -3.07 -20.01 8.56
C VAL A 180 -1.83 -20.27 7.69
N GLY A 181 -0.93 -21.13 8.12
CA GLY A 181 0.37 -21.35 7.46
C GLY A 181 0.26 -21.86 6.03
N TYR A 182 -0.70 -22.75 5.76
CA TYR A 182 -0.81 -23.40 4.45
C TYR A 182 -1.97 -22.90 3.59
N ASN A 183 -3.12 -22.60 4.18
CA ASN A 183 -4.35 -22.36 3.43
C ASN A 183 -4.79 -20.89 3.42
N LEU A 184 -4.73 -20.16 4.52
CA LEU A 184 -5.08 -18.74 4.59
C LEU A 184 -4.00 -17.83 4.03
N ARG A 185 -2.74 -18.23 4.14
CA ARG A 185 -1.60 -17.41 3.68
C ARG A 185 -1.77 -16.86 2.27
N PRO A 186 -2.15 -17.63 1.23
CA PRO A 186 -2.28 -17.07 -0.11
C PRO A 186 -3.35 -15.97 -0.23
N VAL A 187 -4.44 -16.13 0.52
CA VAL A 187 -5.56 -15.19 0.51
C VAL A 187 -5.19 -13.91 1.27
N VAL A 188 -4.76 -14.07 2.51
CA VAL A 188 -4.42 -12.94 3.40
C VAL A 188 -3.28 -12.09 2.83
N VAL A 189 -2.21 -12.74 2.34
CA VAL A 189 -1.08 -12.01 1.75
C VAL A 189 -1.48 -11.31 0.45
N ARG A 190 -2.38 -11.90 -0.35
CA ARG A 190 -2.92 -11.24 -1.54
C ARG A 190 -3.71 -9.99 -1.16
N GLN A 191 -4.59 -10.06 -0.18
CA GLN A 191 -5.38 -8.92 0.31
C GLN A 191 -4.48 -7.78 0.82
N GLY A 192 -3.45 -8.11 1.58
CA GLY A 192 -2.47 -7.12 2.03
C GLY A 192 -1.70 -6.47 0.88
N ALA A 193 -1.27 -7.25 -0.11
CA ALA A 193 -0.57 -6.73 -1.28
C ALA A 193 -1.47 -5.86 -2.17
N GLU A 194 -2.74 -6.21 -2.34
CA GLU A 194 -3.75 -5.39 -3.03
C GLU A 194 -4.00 -4.08 -2.27
N THR A 195 -4.10 -4.13 -0.95
CA THR A 195 -4.29 -2.93 -0.11
C THR A 195 -3.10 -1.99 -0.22
N LEU A 196 -1.87 -2.51 -0.20
CA LEU A 196 -0.67 -1.71 -0.41
C LEU A 196 -0.77 -0.91 -1.71
N MET A 197 -1.14 -1.55 -2.80
CA MET A 197 -1.27 -0.89 -4.10
C MET A 197 -2.42 0.12 -4.13
N ASN A 198 -3.56 -0.22 -3.52
CA ASN A 198 -4.72 0.67 -3.45
C ASN A 198 -4.42 1.95 -2.67
N VAL A 199 -3.61 1.88 -1.60
CA VAL A 199 -3.20 3.08 -0.83
C VAL A 199 -2.27 3.97 -1.64
N VAL A 200 -1.39 3.41 -2.46
CA VAL A 200 -0.57 4.19 -3.40
C VAL A 200 -1.44 4.92 -4.43
N PHE A 201 -2.44 4.25 -4.99
CA PHE A 201 -3.41 4.90 -5.89
C PHE A 201 -4.26 5.95 -5.18
N LEU A 202 -4.65 5.70 -3.93
CA LEU A 202 -5.36 6.67 -3.11
C LEU A 202 -4.56 7.97 -2.94
N GLU A 203 -3.26 7.86 -2.66
CA GLU A 203 -2.38 9.02 -2.53
C GLU A 203 -2.38 9.84 -3.83
N ILE A 204 -2.22 9.19 -4.98
CA ILE A 204 -2.26 9.86 -6.28
C ILE A 204 -3.61 10.55 -6.48
N ALA A 205 -4.73 9.86 -6.25
CA ALA A 205 -6.05 10.40 -6.43
C ALA A 205 -6.30 11.65 -5.56
N LEU A 206 -5.96 11.58 -4.26
CA LEU A 206 -6.10 12.69 -3.34
C LEU A 206 -5.17 13.86 -3.68
N SER A 207 -3.96 13.58 -4.12
CA SER A 207 -3.03 14.59 -4.58
C SER A 207 -3.51 15.31 -5.83
N TYR A 208 -4.19 14.59 -6.74
CA TYR A 208 -4.80 15.22 -7.92
C TYR A 208 -6.08 16.01 -7.59
N LEU A 209 -6.83 15.67 -6.56
CA LEU A 209 -7.95 16.48 -6.08
C LEU A 209 -7.51 17.83 -5.51
N ALA A 210 -6.28 17.93 -5.04
CA ALA A 210 -5.66 19.17 -4.56
C ALA A 210 -4.98 19.99 -5.69
N LEU A 211 -5.40 19.81 -6.96
CA LEU A 211 -4.73 20.35 -8.15
C LEU A 211 -4.68 21.87 -8.27
N ASP A 212 -5.51 22.56 -7.52
CA ASP A 212 -5.71 24.01 -7.71
C ASP A 212 -4.54 24.87 -7.16
N GLY A 213 -3.49 24.24 -6.61
CA GLY A 213 -2.35 24.95 -6.01
C GLY A 213 -2.71 25.88 -4.85
N SER A 214 -4.00 26.18 -4.68
CA SER A 214 -4.57 26.97 -3.59
C SER A 214 -4.86 26.14 -2.35
N GLN A 215 -4.98 24.82 -2.49
CA GLN A 215 -5.26 23.89 -1.39
C GLN A 215 -3.99 23.14 -1.00
N PRO A 216 -3.70 23.05 0.31
CA PRO A 216 -2.61 22.23 0.81
C PRO A 216 -2.87 20.75 0.51
N SER A 217 -1.81 19.95 0.37
CA SER A 217 -1.94 18.52 0.16
C SER A 217 -2.76 17.87 1.27
N PHE A 218 -3.57 16.84 0.92
CA PHE A 218 -4.31 16.03 1.89
C PHE A 218 -3.45 14.91 2.49
N THR A 219 -2.35 14.58 1.86
CA THR A 219 -1.60 13.34 2.12
C THR A 219 -0.24 13.57 2.77
N HIS A 220 0.28 14.79 2.76
CA HIS A 220 1.58 15.12 3.34
C HIS A 220 1.68 16.62 3.68
N ALA A 221 2.65 16.97 4.52
CA ALA A 221 2.94 18.37 4.84
C ALA A 221 3.49 19.10 3.59
N ASP A 222 3.25 20.42 3.51
CA ASP A 222 3.64 21.24 2.35
C ASP A 222 5.16 21.28 2.08
N SER A 223 5.97 20.90 3.08
CA SER A 223 7.43 20.78 2.97
C SER A 223 7.91 19.48 2.36
N LEU A 224 7.04 18.46 2.29
CA LEU A 224 7.36 17.14 1.79
C LEU A 224 6.83 16.98 0.36
N MET A 225 7.45 16.07 -0.38
CA MET A 225 7.06 15.73 -1.74
C MET A 225 6.70 14.26 -1.84
N SER A 226 5.66 13.98 -2.62
CA SER A 226 5.19 12.63 -2.88
C SER A 226 5.52 12.17 -4.30
N TRP A 227 5.22 10.90 -4.60
CA TRP A 227 5.33 10.41 -5.98
C TRP A 227 4.27 10.99 -6.92
N ALA A 228 3.12 11.40 -6.39
CA ALA A 228 2.12 12.12 -7.19
C ALA A 228 2.62 13.48 -7.65
N ASP A 229 3.48 14.15 -6.88
CA ASP A 229 4.08 15.42 -7.28
C ASP A 229 5.05 15.25 -8.46
N LEU A 230 5.75 14.11 -8.55
CA LEU A 230 6.53 13.75 -9.75
C LEU A 230 5.64 13.61 -10.98
N LEU A 231 4.48 12.96 -10.83
CA LEU A 231 3.53 12.81 -11.94
C LEU A 231 2.94 14.16 -12.34
N LYS A 232 2.56 15.01 -11.37
CA LYS A 232 2.08 16.38 -11.64
C LYS A 232 3.12 17.22 -12.37
N LEU A 233 4.39 17.14 -11.93
CA LEU A 233 5.49 17.86 -12.56
C LEU A 233 5.73 17.37 -14.00
N GLY A 234 5.59 16.08 -14.25
CA GLY A 234 5.81 15.46 -15.56
C GLY A 234 4.62 15.56 -16.51
N TYR A 235 3.39 15.71 -15.99
CA TYR A 235 2.17 15.73 -16.81
C TYR A 235 2.16 16.76 -17.95
N PRO A 236 2.62 18.02 -17.76
CA PRO A 236 2.64 19.01 -18.83
C PRO A 236 3.47 18.59 -20.06
N SER A 237 4.47 17.71 -19.89
CA SER A 237 5.27 17.20 -21.02
C SER A 237 4.49 16.33 -21.99
N LEU A 238 3.30 15.82 -21.60
CA LEU A 238 2.41 15.06 -22.47
C LEU A 238 1.56 15.94 -23.38
N ILE A 239 1.54 17.25 -23.13
CA ILE A 239 0.75 18.21 -23.91
C ILE A 239 1.67 18.85 -24.95
N PRO A 240 1.53 18.53 -26.26
CA PRO A 240 2.46 18.98 -27.30
C PRO A 240 2.52 20.51 -27.46
N SER A 241 1.48 21.24 -27.04
CA SER A 241 1.42 22.70 -27.09
C SER A 241 2.22 23.40 -25.99
N LEU A 242 2.62 22.64 -24.95
CA LEU A 242 3.44 23.13 -23.85
C LEU A 242 4.84 22.53 -24.07
N ASP A 243 5.75 23.32 -24.61
CA ASP A 243 7.17 22.91 -24.74
C ASP A 243 7.83 22.85 -23.35
N TYR A 244 7.50 21.78 -22.60
CA TYR A 244 7.87 21.61 -21.20
C TYR A 244 8.76 20.38 -21.01
N PRO A 245 10.07 20.54 -20.79
CA PRO A 245 11.03 19.43 -20.78
C PRO A 245 11.05 18.64 -19.46
N SER A 246 9.88 18.23 -18.95
CA SER A 246 9.76 17.51 -17.67
C SER A 246 9.38 16.03 -17.78
N GLY A 247 9.50 15.45 -18.99
CA GLY A 247 9.14 14.05 -19.25
C GLY A 247 9.90 13.05 -18.37
N HIS A 248 11.12 13.37 -17.96
CA HIS A 248 11.91 12.55 -17.04
C HIS A 248 11.28 12.43 -15.65
N ALA A 249 10.59 13.45 -15.15
CA ALA A 249 9.85 13.37 -13.89
C ALA A 249 8.67 12.41 -13.98
N LEU A 250 7.93 12.42 -15.11
CA LEU A 250 6.85 11.48 -15.36
C LEU A 250 7.37 10.04 -15.42
N VAL A 251 8.46 9.81 -16.16
CA VAL A 251 9.06 8.47 -16.27
C VAL A 251 9.50 7.97 -14.90
N LEU A 252 10.13 8.80 -14.08
CA LEU A 252 10.55 8.44 -12.73
C LEU A 252 9.34 8.11 -11.85
N GLY A 253 8.29 8.94 -11.85
CA GLY A 253 7.06 8.67 -11.11
C GLY A 253 6.41 7.35 -11.51
N LEU A 254 6.27 7.09 -12.81
CA LEU A 254 5.72 5.83 -13.32
C LEU A 254 6.61 4.62 -12.97
N ALA A 255 7.94 4.77 -13.01
CA ALA A 255 8.87 3.70 -12.62
C ALA A 255 8.72 3.33 -11.13
N LEU A 256 8.54 4.30 -10.24
CA LEU A 256 8.32 4.08 -8.81
C LEU A 256 6.98 3.39 -8.54
N LEU A 257 5.92 3.77 -9.24
CA LEU A 257 4.64 3.08 -9.18
C LEU A 257 4.75 1.64 -9.71
N GLY A 258 5.46 1.47 -10.83
CA GLY A 258 5.78 0.16 -11.38
C GLY A 258 6.56 -0.73 -10.41
N LEU A 259 7.48 -0.15 -9.63
CA LEU A 259 8.22 -0.86 -8.59
C LEU A 259 7.29 -1.40 -7.50
N VAL A 260 6.35 -0.59 -7.00
CA VAL A 260 5.37 -1.03 -5.99
C VAL A 260 4.41 -2.06 -6.56
N ALA A 261 3.95 -1.86 -7.80
CA ALA A 261 3.08 -2.83 -8.48
C ALA A 261 3.77 -4.18 -8.67
N THR A 262 5.03 -4.19 -9.12
CA THR A 262 5.81 -5.43 -9.27
C THR A 262 6.05 -6.11 -7.93
N MET A 263 6.33 -5.35 -6.87
CA MET A 263 6.44 -5.87 -5.51
C MET A 263 5.15 -6.52 -5.04
N SER A 264 4.01 -5.86 -5.20
CA SER A 264 2.69 -6.39 -4.83
C SER A 264 2.37 -7.69 -5.56
N ILE A 265 2.58 -7.73 -6.89
CA ILE A 265 2.40 -8.93 -7.71
C ILE A 265 3.35 -10.05 -7.28
N ALA A 266 4.61 -9.74 -7.01
CA ALA A 266 5.62 -10.71 -6.59
C ALA A 266 5.26 -11.32 -5.23
N ILE A 267 4.81 -10.52 -4.26
CA ILE A 267 4.32 -10.97 -2.96
C ILE A 267 3.12 -11.91 -3.14
N GLY A 268 2.13 -11.52 -3.94
CA GLY A 268 0.95 -12.34 -4.22
C GLY A 268 1.31 -13.68 -4.89
N ARG A 269 2.26 -13.68 -5.84
CA ARG A 269 2.75 -14.90 -6.49
C ARG A 269 3.54 -15.80 -5.52
N ALA A 270 4.41 -15.22 -4.70
CA ALA A 270 5.18 -15.96 -3.70
C ALA A 270 4.28 -16.63 -2.66
N ALA A 271 3.16 -16.00 -2.32
CA ALA A 271 2.18 -16.57 -1.40
C ALA A 271 1.43 -17.76 -1.97
N ARG A 272 1.13 -17.78 -3.29
CA ARG A 272 0.39 -18.86 -3.98
C ARG A 272 1.27 -20.06 -4.36
N ALA A 273 2.56 -19.85 -4.56
CA ALA A 273 3.47 -20.92 -4.96
C ALA A 273 3.67 -21.91 -3.79
N ARG A 274 3.42 -23.20 -4.06
CA ARG A 274 3.67 -24.33 -3.15
C ARG A 274 5.10 -24.81 -3.19
#